data_415eb9d294ab08ccef3c6ea8e07a7e09
#
_entry.id   415eb9d294ab08ccef3c6ea8e07a7e09
#
_cell.length_a   1.000
_cell.length_b   1.000
_cell.length_c   1.000
_cell.angle_alpha   90.00
_cell.angle_beta   90.00
_cell.angle_gamma   90.00
#
_symmetry.space_group_name_H-M   'P 1'
#
loop_
_entity.id
_entity.type
_entity.pdbx_description
1 polymer ?
#
loop_
_entity_poly.entity_id
_entity_poly.type
_entity_poly.pdbx_seq_one_letter_code
_entity_poly.pdbx_strand_id
1 'polypeptide(L)'
;MRVRILFLLTALFAVSLFAKDRPIPIKVVVVTMFERGADTGDQPGELQYWVEREKLDRVIPFPQGYHDLRMNGDGVLAVLTGVGTAKAASTIMALGMDPRFDLTKAYWIVAGIAGIDPADGSLGSAAWAEWVVDGDIGYEIDAREIPKDWKTGFVPLRKSVPYELPLMVPNNGEAYHLNAALVDWAFRLTKDVPLTDSEAMQRERALYSSPNAQRPPFVLKGDTLSSSTFWHGKLMDEWANDWVKYHTGGQGNYVTTGMEDTGTLQSLTFLSNAGKADVNRVLVLRTASDYDSPTGSMTAAESLARNKIGQYTGYLPALDAAWRVGRTVMAEIVKNWAQYRTTIPGSSP
;
A
#
# COMPACT_ATOMS: atom_id res chain seq x y z
N MET A 1 -35.15 56.21 -58.15
CA MET A 1 -35.17 54.75 -57.88
C MET A 1 -33.83 54.39 -57.38
N ARG A 2 -33.69 54.21 -56.04
CA ARG A 2 -32.40 53.85 -55.37
C ARG A 2 -32.51 52.42 -54.89
N VAL A 3 -31.72 51.54 -55.53
CA VAL A 3 -31.59 50.11 -55.12
C VAL A 3 -30.64 50.03 -53.91
N ARG A 4 -31.13 49.55 -52.78
CA ARG A 4 -30.31 49.21 -51.58
C ARG A 4 -29.91 47.74 -51.66
N ILE A 5 -28.60 47.50 -51.87
CA ILE A 5 -28.01 46.17 -51.82
C ILE A 5 -27.75 45.89 -50.35
N LEU A 6 -28.40 44.86 -49.84
CA LEU A 6 -28.23 44.33 -48.44
C LEU A 6 -27.15 43.26 -48.48
N PHE A 7 -25.96 43.52 -47.88
CA PHE A 7 -24.92 42.53 -47.70
C PHE A 7 -25.26 41.71 -46.48
N LEU A 8 -25.58 40.42 -46.65
CA LEU A 8 -25.68 39.45 -45.58
C LEU A 8 -24.27 38.93 -45.27
N LEU A 9 -23.71 39.33 -44.12
CA LEU A 9 -22.50 38.75 -43.56
C LEU A 9 -22.89 37.46 -42.83
N THR A 10 -22.63 36.29 -43.40
CA THR A 10 -22.68 34.99 -42.73
C THR A 10 -21.37 34.77 -41.96
N ALA A 11 -21.41 34.97 -40.65
CA ALA A 11 -20.32 34.61 -39.76
C ALA A 11 -20.30 33.09 -39.60
N LEU A 12 -19.35 32.40 -40.25
CA LEU A 12 -19.04 30.99 -39.95
C LEU A 12 -18.35 30.93 -38.57
N PHE A 13 -19.10 30.50 -37.58
CA PHE A 13 -18.49 30.05 -36.32
C PHE A 13 -17.84 28.67 -36.57
N ALA A 14 -16.53 28.65 -36.77
CA ALA A 14 -15.75 27.45 -36.72
C ALA A 14 -15.69 26.97 -35.26
N VAL A 15 -16.59 26.05 -34.88
CA VAL A 15 -16.47 25.30 -33.63
C VAL A 15 -15.28 24.36 -33.81
N SER A 16 -14.13 24.75 -33.31
CA SER A 16 -12.99 23.85 -33.15
C SER A 16 -13.41 22.77 -32.14
N LEU A 17 -13.87 21.64 -32.63
CA LEU A 17 -13.97 20.41 -31.86
C LEU A 17 -12.53 20.03 -31.48
N PHE A 18 -12.08 20.47 -30.31
CA PHE A 18 -10.91 19.88 -29.70
C PHE A 18 -11.23 18.39 -29.50
N ALA A 19 -10.64 17.54 -30.33
CA ALA A 19 -10.66 16.12 -30.12
C ALA A 19 -10.06 15.90 -28.72
N LYS A 20 -10.92 15.55 -27.76
CA LYS A 20 -10.47 15.21 -26.39
C LYS A 20 -9.59 13.98 -26.55
N ASP A 21 -8.30 14.12 -26.26
CA ASP A 21 -7.38 12.99 -26.31
C ASP A 21 -7.98 11.82 -25.54
N ARG A 22 -7.90 10.61 -26.12
CA ARG A 22 -8.42 9.43 -25.44
C ARG A 22 -7.59 9.18 -24.19
N PRO A 23 -8.22 8.88 -23.03
CA PRO A 23 -7.48 8.56 -21.83
C PRO A 23 -6.47 7.42 -22.07
N ILE A 24 -5.29 7.54 -21.49
CA ILE A 24 -4.24 6.54 -21.58
C ILE A 24 -4.67 5.32 -20.74
N PRO A 25 -4.81 4.12 -21.36
CA PRO A 25 -5.17 2.93 -20.61
C PRO A 25 -4.00 2.48 -19.75
N ILE A 26 -4.21 2.38 -18.45
CA ILE A 26 -3.22 1.89 -17.49
C ILE A 26 -3.51 0.43 -17.16
N LYS A 27 -2.46 -0.39 -17.17
CA LYS A 27 -2.54 -1.81 -16.82
C LYS A 27 -2.26 -2.05 -15.35
N VAL A 28 -1.20 -1.41 -14.83
CA VAL A 28 -0.79 -1.53 -13.43
C VAL A 28 -0.42 -0.16 -12.88
N VAL A 29 -0.96 0.16 -11.71
CA VAL A 29 -0.52 1.29 -10.89
C VAL A 29 0.30 0.72 -9.73
N VAL A 30 1.56 1.14 -9.63
CA VAL A 30 2.39 0.90 -8.46
C VAL A 30 2.26 2.09 -7.52
N VAL A 31 1.84 1.83 -6.30
CA VAL A 31 1.66 2.85 -5.25
C VAL A 31 2.82 2.73 -4.28
N THR A 32 3.60 3.79 -4.15
CA THR A 32 4.71 3.93 -3.20
C THR A 32 4.49 5.15 -2.32
N MET A 33 5.14 5.25 -1.17
CA MET A 33 4.77 6.21 -0.15
C MET A 33 5.80 7.29 0.08
N PHE A 34 7.08 7.00 -0.09
CA PHE A 34 8.14 8.00 0.08
C PHE A 34 9.32 7.78 -0.86
N GLU A 35 10.06 8.86 -1.12
CA GLU A 35 11.35 8.85 -1.79
C GLU A 35 12.34 9.72 -1.00
N ARG A 36 13.63 9.48 -1.18
CA ARG A 36 14.71 10.16 -0.48
C ARG A 36 15.58 10.93 -1.48
N GLY A 37 15.16 12.14 -1.83
CA GLY A 37 15.87 12.96 -2.82
C GLY A 37 15.26 12.82 -4.21
N ALA A 38 16.07 12.46 -5.20
CA ALA A 38 15.62 12.29 -6.57
C ALA A 38 14.98 10.90 -6.81
N ASP A 39 14.20 10.78 -7.86
CA ASP A 39 13.58 9.49 -8.22
C ASP A 39 14.59 8.46 -8.79
N THR A 40 15.84 8.87 -8.99
CA THR A 40 16.91 8.06 -9.57
C THR A 40 18.28 8.50 -9.09
N GLY A 41 19.23 7.59 -8.97
CA GLY A 41 20.66 7.87 -8.90
C GLY A 41 21.21 8.30 -7.54
N ASP A 42 20.42 8.31 -6.50
CA ASP A 42 20.86 8.62 -5.13
C ASP A 42 20.46 7.55 -4.13
N GLN A 43 20.26 7.90 -2.86
CA GLN A 43 19.85 6.93 -1.86
C GLN A 43 18.34 6.61 -2.01
N PRO A 44 17.96 5.37 -2.34
CA PRO A 44 16.58 5.05 -2.68
C PRO A 44 15.63 5.14 -1.50
N GLY A 45 14.43 5.65 -1.79
CA GLY A 45 13.20 5.34 -1.09
C GLY A 45 12.43 4.22 -1.80
N GLU A 46 11.11 4.22 -1.67
CA GLU A 46 10.28 3.15 -2.24
C GLU A 46 10.07 3.27 -3.75
N LEU A 47 10.16 4.48 -4.33
CA LEU A 47 9.89 4.72 -5.75
C LEU A 47 11.09 4.37 -6.65
N GLN A 48 12.31 4.70 -6.24
CA GLN A 48 13.49 4.69 -7.10
C GLN A 48 13.71 3.36 -7.81
N TYR A 49 13.61 2.21 -7.12
CA TYR A 49 13.83 0.91 -7.76
C TYR A 49 12.79 0.59 -8.84
N TRP A 50 11.57 1.06 -8.69
CA TRP A 50 10.55 0.93 -9.74
C TRP A 50 10.88 1.81 -10.94
N VAL A 51 11.29 3.06 -10.73
CA VAL A 51 11.64 3.98 -11.81
C VAL A 51 12.81 3.44 -12.62
N GLU A 52 13.91 3.08 -11.96
CA GLU A 52 15.14 2.68 -12.64
C GLU A 52 15.01 1.31 -13.33
N ARG A 53 14.44 0.33 -12.63
CA ARG A 53 14.46 -1.05 -13.09
C ARG A 53 13.31 -1.41 -14.03
N GLU A 54 12.20 -0.71 -13.97
CA GLU A 54 11.06 -0.87 -14.89
C GLU A 54 11.00 0.23 -15.95
N LYS A 55 12.05 1.07 -16.05
CA LYS A 55 12.18 2.14 -17.04
C LYS A 55 10.95 3.06 -17.09
N LEU A 56 10.53 3.54 -15.92
CA LEU A 56 9.43 4.49 -15.82
C LEU A 56 9.94 5.89 -16.15
N ASP A 57 10.49 6.05 -17.37
CA ASP A 57 11.26 7.23 -17.78
C ASP A 57 10.38 8.45 -18.07
N ARG A 58 9.09 8.22 -18.36
CA ARG A 58 8.16 9.32 -18.64
C ARG A 58 7.71 9.97 -17.35
N VAL A 59 8.11 11.22 -17.15
CA VAL A 59 7.61 12.09 -16.07
C VAL A 59 6.32 12.76 -16.53
N ILE A 60 5.28 12.68 -15.71
CA ILE A 60 3.99 13.32 -15.99
C ILE A 60 3.68 14.27 -14.84
N PRO A 61 3.62 15.60 -15.10
CA PRO A 61 3.29 16.58 -14.08
C PRO A 61 1.95 16.26 -13.39
N PHE A 62 1.96 16.25 -12.06
CA PHE A 62 0.80 15.89 -11.24
C PHE A 62 0.65 16.85 -10.04
N PRO A 63 0.40 18.15 -10.30
CA PRO A 63 0.36 19.18 -9.26
C PRO A 63 -0.79 19.02 -8.26
N GLN A 64 -1.82 18.22 -8.59
CA GLN A 64 -2.93 17.89 -7.69
C GLN A 64 -2.61 16.73 -6.73
N GLY A 65 -1.50 16.03 -6.91
CA GLY A 65 -1.02 14.97 -6.04
C GLY A 65 0.24 15.36 -5.27
N TYR A 66 0.83 14.39 -4.60
CA TYR A 66 2.01 14.62 -3.74
C TYR A 66 3.30 14.79 -4.55
N HIS A 67 3.41 14.12 -5.70
CA HIS A 67 4.60 14.06 -6.53
C HIS A 67 4.20 13.83 -8.00
N ASP A 68 5.09 14.17 -8.95
CA ASP A 68 4.89 13.85 -10.36
C ASP A 68 4.80 12.32 -10.58
N LEU A 69 4.03 11.91 -11.57
CA LEU A 69 3.87 10.49 -11.90
C LEU A 69 5.00 10.00 -12.78
N ARG A 70 5.34 8.73 -12.64
CA ARG A 70 6.29 8.03 -13.50
C ARG A 70 5.59 6.95 -14.30
N MET A 71 5.94 6.79 -15.59
CA MET A 71 5.26 5.84 -16.47
C MET A 71 6.21 5.26 -17.52
N ASN A 72 5.98 4.01 -17.95
CA ASN A 72 6.63 3.41 -19.11
C ASN A 72 5.67 3.21 -20.30
N GLY A 73 6.19 2.67 -21.41
CA GLY A 73 5.41 2.35 -22.61
C GLY A 73 4.49 1.14 -22.49
N ASP A 74 4.68 0.29 -21.48
CA ASP A 74 3.92 -0.95 -21.28
C ASP A 74 2.59 -0.74 -20.54
N GLY A 75 2.31 0.50 -20.11
CA GLY A 75 1.11 0.86 -19.36
C GLY A 75 1.25 0.66 -17.84
N VAL A 76 2.47 0.70 -17.33
CA VAL A 76 2.76 0.76 -15.89
C VAL A 76 2.93 2.20 -15.47
N LEU A 77 2.19 2.61 -14.43
CA LEU A 77 2.21 3.92 -13.82
C LEU A 77 2.65 3.79 -12.36
N ALA A 78 3.60 4.59 -11.92
CA ALA A 78 3.94 4.71 -10.50
C ALA A 78 3.46 6.05 -9.95
N VAL A 79 2.92 6.01 -8.74
CA VAL A 79 2.48 7.15 -7.96
C VAL A 79 3.13 7.13 -6.57
N LEU A 80 3.67 8.27 -6.16
CA LEU A 80 4.20 8.51 -4.83
C LEU A 80 3.17 9.29 -4.02
N THR A 81 2.66 8.70 -2.93
CA THR A 81 1.53 9.28 -2.20
C THR A 81 1.91 10.29 -1.12
N GLY A 82 3.15 10.21 -0.62
CA GLY A 82 3.54 10.83 0.64
C GLY A 82 3.10 9.97 1.84
N VAL A 83 3.79 10.12 2.96
CA VAL A 83 3.61 9.32 4.17
C VAL A 83 2.32 9.71 4.89
N GLY A 84 1.53 8.70 5.29
CA GLY A 84 0.34 8.79 6.12
C GLY A 84 -0.97 8.77 5.35
N THR A 85 -2.01 8.30 6.02
CA THR A 85 -3.36 8.01 5.48
C THR A 85 -3.97 9.18 4.71
N ALA A 86 -3.87 10.42 5.22
CA ALA A 86 -4.47 11.59 4.57
C ALA A 86 -3.84 11.92 3.22
N LYS A 87 -2.49 11.84 3.11
CA LYS A 87 -1.77 12.09 1.85
C LYS A 87 -2.05 10.99 0.84
N ALA A 88 -2.05 9.73 1.29
CA ALA A 88 -2.39 8.61 0.43
C ALA A 88 -3.81 8.76 -0.13
N ALA A 89 -4.80 9.01 0.73
CA ALA A 89 -6.18 9.17 0.30
C ALA A 89 -6.35 10.31 -0.72
N SER A 90 -5.79 11.48 -0.45
CA SER A 90 -5.93 12.64 -1.36
C SER A 90 -5.21 12.41 -2.69
N THR A 91 -4.01 11.83 -2.69
CA THR A 91 -3.23 11.58 -3.91
C THR A 91 -3.90 10.51 -4.80
N ILE A 92 -4.36 9.41 -4.22
CA ILE A 92 -5.04 8.34 -4.96
C ILE A 92 -6.39 8.82 -5.50
N MET A 93 -7.15 9.60 -4.73
CA MET A 93 -8.39 10.21 -5.22
C MET A 93 -8.11 11.16 -6.40
N ALA A 94 -7.09 12.02 -6.29
CA ALA A 94 -6.70 12.92 -7.37
C ALA A 94 -6.29 12.16 -8.63
N LEU A 95 -5.53 11.06 -8.50
CA LEU A 95 -5.15 10.21 -9.63
C LEU A 95 -6.37 9.54 -10.26
N GLY A 96 -7.27 8.98 -9.46
CA GLY A 96 -8.47 8.29 -9.95
C GLY A 96 -9.45 9.21 -10.68
N MET A 97 -9.44 10.51 -10.38
CA MET A 97 -10.26 11.53 -11.03
C MET A 97 -9.55 12.22 -12.21
N ASP A 98 -8.28 11.90 -12.46
CA ASP A 98 -7.53 12.53 -13.55
C ASP A 98 -8.01 12.04 -14.93
N PRO A 99 -8.55 12.90 -15.78
CA PRO A 99 -9.11 12.53 -17.07
C PRO A 99 -8.08 12.03 -18.08
N ARG A 100 -6.80 12.19 -17.81
CA ARG A 100 -5.71 11.73 -18.68
C ARG A 100 -5.58 10.21 -18.72
N PHE A 101 -6.11 9.51 -17.71
CA PHE A 101 -5.92 8.06 -17.55
C PHE A 101 -7.24 7.29 -17.53
N ASP A 102 -7.23 6.09 -18.11
CA ASP A 102 -8.26 5.08 -17.89
C ASP A 102 -7.73 4.03 -16.90
N LEU A 103 -8.25 4.08 -15.69
CA LEU A 103 -7.88 3.22 -14.57
C LEU A 103 -8.93 2.14 -14.27
N THR A 104 -10.00 2.06 -15.07
CA THR A 104 -11.17 1.21 -14.80
C THR A 104 -10.84 -0.29 -14.73
N LYS A 105 -9.76 -0.72 -15.38
CA LYS A 105 -9.29 -2.12 -15.38
C LYS A 105 -7.89 -2.27 -14.80
N ALA A 106 -7.28 -1.19 -14.34
CA ALA A 106 -5.95 -1.21 -13.79
C ALA A 106 -5.88 -2.10 -12.53
N TYR A 107 -4.79 -2.84 -12.42
CA TYR A 107 -4.39 -3.46 -11.16
C TYR A 107 -3.60 -2.46 -10.32
N TRP A 108 -3.79 -2.49 -9.01
CA TRP A 108 -3.10 -1.63 -8.07
C TRP A 108 -2.22 -2.48 -7.17
N ILE A 109 -0.93 -2.19 -7.13
CA ILE A 109 0.03 -2.83 -6.24
C ILE A 109 0.54 -1.77 -5.27
N VAL A 110 0.03 -1.78 -4.05
CA VAL A 110 0.53 -0.95 -2.96
C VAL A 110 1.77 -1.66 -2.43
N ALA A 111 2.94 -1.06 -2.64
CA ALA A 111 4.22 -1.72 -2.38
C ALA A 111 5.13 -0.82 -1.54
N GLY A 112 5.23 -1.12 -0.26
CA GLY A 112 6.02 -0.35 0.69
C GLY A 112 6.75 -1.20 1.72
N ILE A 113 7.73 -0.57 2.40
CA ILE A 113 8.40 -1.18 3.54
C ILE A 113 7.50 -1.13 4.79
N ALA A 114 7.83 -1.95 5.78
CA ALA A 114 7.01 -2.12 6.98
C ALA A 114 7.86 -2.60 8.17
N GLY A 115 7.37 -2.39 9.38
CA GLY A 115 7.70 -3.21 10.52
C GLY A 115 7.03 -4.58 10.40
N ILE A 116 7.65 -5.63 10.93
CA ILE A 116 7.10 -6.98 10.92
C ILE A 116 7.04 -7.55 12.33
N ASP A 117 5.95 -8.29 12.62
CA ASP A 117 5.84 -9.07 13.84
C ASP A 117 6.90 -10.19 13.82
N PRO A 118 7.81 -10.22 14.81
CA PRO A 118 8.81 -11.27 14.89
C PRO A 118 8.23 -12.67 15.13
N ALA A 119 6.97 -12.79 15.54
CA ALA A 119 6.31 -14.08 15.67
C ALA A 119 6.00 -14.71 14.30
N ASP A 120 5.74 -13.92 13.28
CA ASP A 120 5.26 -14.37 11.97
C ASP A 120 6.30 -14.27 10.86
N GLY A 121 7.24 -13.32 10.93
CA GLY A 121 8.17 -13.10 9.85
C GLY A 121 9.58 -12.68 10.25
N SER A 122 10.42 -12.50 9.25
CA SER A 122 11.83 -12.10 9.41
C SER A 122 12.16 -10.85 8.58
N LEU A 123 13.24 -10.17 8.95
CA LEU A 123 13.75 -9.02 8.18
C LEU A 123 13.95 -9.37 6.70
N GLY A 124 13.55 -8.48 5.83
CA GLY A 124 13.61 -8.64 4.38
C GLY A 124 12.51 -9.51 3.79
N SER A 125 11.63 -10.11 4.60
CA SER A 125 10.46 -10.86 4.13
C SER A 125 9.42 -9.96 3.47
N ALA A 126 8.58 -10.57 2.61
CA ALA A 126 7.54 -9.86 1.85
C ALA A 126 6.17 -10.51 2.12
N ALA A 127 5.22 -9.73 2.62
CA ALA A 127 3.89 -10.20 2.98
C ALA A 127 2.81 -9.66 2.02
N TRP A 128 2.00 -10.55 1.47
CA TRP A 128 0.76 -10.21 0.78
C TRP A 128 -0.39 -10.19 1.77
N ALA A 129 -1.04 -9.04 1.92
CA ALA A 129 -2.17 -8.89 2.82
C ALA A 129 -3.47 -9.32 2.15
N GLU A 130 -4.30 -10.04 2.90
CA GLU A 130 -5.70 -10.31 2.56
C GLU A 130 -6.62 -9.35 3.31
N TRP A 131 -6.26 -9.00 4.55
CA TRP A 131 -6.92 -7.98 5.33
C TRP A 131 -5.99 -6.77 5.55
N VAL A 132 -6.60 -5.59 5.46
CA VAL A 132 -5.97 -4.32 5.85
C VAL A 132 -6.86 -3.67 6.89
N VAL A 133 -6.32 -3.46 8.08
CA VAL A 133 -7.08 -2.95 9.23
C VAL A 133 -6.60 -1.56 9.60
N ASP A 134 -7.54 -0.66 9.88
CA ASP A 134 -7.25 0.71 10.30
C ASP A 134 -6.91 0.74 11.80
N GLY A 135 -5.76 1.30 12.12
CA GLY A 135 -5.29 1.48 13.48
C GLY A 135 -5.63 2.86 14.09
N ASP A 136 -6.21 3.77 13.30
CA ASP A 136 -6.51 5.14 13.73
C ASP A 136 -8.00 5.33 14.09
N ILE A 137 -8.90 4.47 13.57
CA ILE A 137 -10.33 4.58 13.79
C ILE A 137 -10.73 3.92 15.12
N GLY A 138 -10.71 4.67 16.19
CA GLY A 138 -11.04 4.20 17.54
C GLY A 138 -11.10 5.33 18.54
N TYR A 139 -11.29 4.98 19.80
CA TYR A 139 -11.06 5.87 20.94
C TYR A 139 -9.70 5.53 21.55
N GLU A 140 -8.98 6.55 21.99
CA GLU A 140 -7.73 6.39 22.73
C GLU A 140 -7.83 7.04 24.10
N ILE A 141 -7.43 6.32 25.13
CA ILE A 141 -7.28 6.82 26.51
C ILE A 141 -5.80 6.68 26.85
N ASP A 142 -5.22 7.72 27.44
CA ASP A 142 -3.82 7.71 27.88
C ASP A 142 -3.55 6.48 28.79
N ALA A 143 -2.47 5.76 28.53
CA ALA A 143 -2.14 4.53 29.25
C ALA A 143 -2.03 4.72 30.78
N ARG A 144 -1.80 5.94 31.26
CA ARG A 144 -1.77 6.29 32.70
C ARG A 144 -3.15 6.43 33.34
N GLU A 145 -4.21 6.55 32.53
CA GLU A 145 -5.60 6.77 32.97
C GLU A 145 -6.51 5.56 32.75
N ILE A 146 -6.00 4.50 32.08
CA ILE A 146 -6.80 3.29 31.85
C ILE A 146 -7.04 2.49 33.15
N PRO A 147 -8.18 1.78 33.24
CA PRO A 147 -8.40 0.81 34.31
C PRO A 147 -7.29 -0.26 34.37
N LYS A 148 -6.95 -0.72 35.58
CA LYS A 148 -5.83 -1.67 35.78
C LYS A 148 -6.02 -3.03 35.10
N ASP A 149 -7.23 -3.40 34.82
CA ASP A 149 -7.62 -4.65 34.15
C ASP A 149 -7.65 -4.52 32.62
N TRP A 150 -7.47 -3.31 32.07
CA TRP A 150 -7.36 -3.11 30.63
C TRP A 150 -5.94 -3.35 30.14
N LYS A 151 -5.81 -4.07 29.02
CA LYS A 151 -4.52 -4.30 28.36
C LYS A 151 -4.03 -3.10 27.55
N THR A 152 -4.95 -2.24 27.09
CA THR A 152 -4.67 -1.13 26.19
C THR A 152 -5.65 0.02 26.43
N GLY A 153 -5.25 1.23 26.06
CA GLY A 153 -6.13 2.40 26.00
C GLY A 153 -6.92 2.53 24.68
N PHE A 154 -6.67 1.66 23.70
CA PHE A 154 -7.40 1.69 22.44
C PHE A 154 -8.71 0.94 22.54
N VAL A 155 -9.82 1.63 22.23
CA VAL A 155 -11.18 1.08 22.30
C VAL A 155 -11.83 1.23 20.92
N PRO A 156 -12.38 0.16 20.32
CA PRO A 156 -13.06 0.26 19.03
C PRO A 156 -14.22 1.26 19.06
N LEU A 157 -14.44 1.96 17.96
CA LEU A 157 -15.58 2.88 17.86
C LEU A 157 -16.90 2.17 18.24
N ARG A 158 -17.79 2.89 18.92
CA ARG A 158 -19.10 2.38 19.38
C ARG A 158 -19.02 1.29 20.44
N LYS A 159 -17.84 1.09 21.04
CA LYS A 159 -17.62 0.20 22.17
C LYS A 159 -17.23 1.00 23.42
N SER A 160 -17.35 0.38 24.57
CA SER A 160 -17.09 1.02 25.86
C SER A 160 -15.82 0.50 26.54
N VAL A 161 -15.34 -0.66 26.09
CA VAL A 161 -14.13 -1.31 26.62
C VAL A 161 -13.33 -1.91 25.44
N PRO A 162 -12.00 -2.11 25.61
CA PRO A 162 -11.20 -2.81 24.63
C PRO A 162 -11.78 -4.21 24.33
N TYR A 163 -11.85 -4.55 23.04
CA TYR A 163 -12.28 -5.89 22.57
C TYR A 163 -13.65 -6.37 23.07
N GLU A 164 -14.58 -5.43 23.33
CA GLU A 164 -15.96 -5.75 23.72
C GLU A 164 -16.66 -6.62 22.68
N LEU A 165 -17.22 -7.75 23.11
CA LEU A 165 -17.94 -8.68 22.22
C LEU A 165 -19.31 -8.16 21.82
N PRO A 166 -19.87 -8.56 20.67
CA PRO A 166 -19.24 -9.43 19.67
C PRO A 166 -18.09 -8.75 18.93
N LEU A 167 -17.24 -9.55 18.28
CA LEU A 167 -16.19 -9.04 17.40
C LEU A 167 -16.79 -8.13 16.32
N MET A 168 -16.01 -7.18 15.85
CA MET A 168 -16.45 -6.26 14.80
C MET A 168 -16.69 -6.99 13.48
N VAL A 169 -17.74 -6.59 12.77
CA VAL A 169 -17.93 -6.92 11.36
C VAL A 169 -17.50 -5.70 10.56
N PRO A 170 -16.49 -5.83 9.69
CA PRO A 170 -15.95 -4.70 8.94
C PRO A 170 -17.01 -4.07 8.05
N ASN A 171 -17.31 -2.79 8.20
CA ASN A 171 -18.33 -2.14 7.39
C ASN A 171 -18.12 -0.64 7.09
N ASN A 172 -17.19 0.05 7.74
CA ASN A 172 -17.05 1.51 7.63
C ASN A 172 -15.60 2.01 7.49
N GLY A 173 -14.73 1.21 6.88
CA GLY A 173 -13.34 1.56 6.71
C GLY A 173 -12.44 1.16 7.89
N GLU A 174 -12.98 0.48 8.90
CA GLU A 174 -12.17 -0.09 9.99
C GLU A 174 -11.35 -1.29 9.51
N ALA A 175 -11.84 -2.05 8.51
CA ALA A 175 -11.09 -3.11 7.87
C ALA A 175 -11.53 -3.30 6.42
N TYR A 176 -10.58 -3.68 5.57
CA TYR A 176 -10.79 -3.98 4.15
C TYR A 176 -10.41 -5.43 3.91
N HIS A 177 -11.33 -6.20 3.32
CA HIS A 177 -11.07 -7.55 2.85
C HIS A 177 -10.79 -7.50 1.35
N LEU A 178 -9.55 -7.78 0.96
CA LEU A 178 -9.12 -7.79 -0.42
C LEU A 178 -9.63 -9.06 -1.14
N ASN A 179 -9.48 -9.09 -2.46
CA ASN A 179 -9.84 -10.27 -3.24
C ASN A 179 -8.91 -11.45 -2.90
N ALA A 180 -9.36 -12.36 -2.04
CA ALA A 180 -8.58 -13.50 -1.55
C ALA A 180 -8.02 -14.36 -2.69
N ALA A 181 -8.78 -14.56 -3.78
CA ALA A 181 -8.34 -15.34 -4.93
C ALA A 181 -7.15 -14.67 -5.67
N LEU A 182 -7.18 -13.33 -5.78
CA LEU A 182 -6.08 -12.55 -6.37
C LEU A 182 -4.86 -12.57 -5.45
N VAL A 183 -5.04 -12.42 -4.13
CA VAL A 183 -3.96 -12.51 -3.14
C VAL A 183 -3.30 -13.89 -3.17
N ASP A 184 -4.10 -14.96 -3.16
CA ASP A 184 -3.60 -16.33 -3.27
C ASP A 184 -2.83 -16.58 -4.57
N TRP A 185 -3.31 -16.02 -5.67
CA TRP A 185 -2.62 -16.11 -6.96
C TRP A 185 -1.27 -15.39 -6.89
N ALA A 186 -1.21 -14.16 -6.37
CA ALA A 186 0.01 -13.39 -6.21
C ALA A 186 1.02 -14.12 -5.31
N PHE A 187 0.56 -14.67 -4.18
CA PHE A 187 1.39 -15.47 -3.29
C PHE A 187 1.97 -16.71 -3.99
N ARG A 188 1.13 -17.52 -4.66
CA ARG A 188 1.61 -18.72 -5.39
C ARG A 188 2.62 -18.39 -6.46
N LEU A 189 2.46 -17.26 -7.14
CA LEU A 189 3.38 -16.79 -8.18
C LEU A 189 4.74 -16.35 -7.60
N THR A 190 4.75 -15.87 -6.35
CA THR A 190 5.91 -15.18 -5.78
C THR A 190 6.58 -15.90 -4.61
N LYS A 191 5.97 -16.94 -4.04
CA LYS A 191 6.45 -17.62 -2.82
C LYS A 191 7.89 -18.13 -2.89
N ASP A 192 8.39 -18.37 -4.09
CA ASP A 192 9.74 -18.90 -4.33
C ASP A 192 10.70 -17.82 -4.92
N VAL A 193 10.28 -16.55 -4.95
CA VAL A 193 11.15 -15.43 -5.38
C VAL A 193 12.32 -15.29 -4.41
N PRO A 194 13.57 -15.33 -4.88
CA PRO A 194 14.72 -15.17 -4.00
C PRO A 194 14.80 -13.75 -3.47
N LEU A 195 14.90 -13.61 -2.15
CA LEU A 195 15.01 -12.34 -1.45
C LEU A 195 16.45 -12.11 -0.95
N THR A 196 16.83 -10.84 -0.92
CA THR A 196 18.18 -10.44 -0.49
C THR A 196 18.32 -10.63 1.03
N ASP A 197 19.36 -11.34 1.43
CA ASP A 197 19.78 -11.48 2.83
C ASP A 197 21.18 -10.87 3.03
N SER A 198 21.48 -10.48 4.27
CA SER A 198 22.79 -9.93 4.63
C SER A 198 23.25 -10.45 6.00
N GLU A 199 24.57 -10.45 6.22
CA GLU A 199 25.12 -10.80 7.52
C GLU A 199 24.59 -9.90 8.65
N ALA A 200 24.33 -8.61 8.36
CA ALA A 200 23.76 -7.69 9.34
C ALA A 200 22.35 -8.14 9.77
N MET A 201 21.50 -8.50 8.78
CA MET A 201 20.17 -9.06 9.06
C MET A 201 20.24 -10.38 9.83
N GLN A 202 21.19 -11.26 9.47
CA GLN A 202 21.39 -12.53 10.18
C GLN A 202 21.74 -12.31 11.64
N ARG A 203 22.66 -11.35 11.93
CA ARG A 203 23.01 -11.00 13.32
C ARG A 203 21.83 -10.44 14.09
N GLU A 204 21.00 -9.61 13.47
CA GLU A 204 19.83 -9.04 14.13
C GLU A 204 18.77 -10.11 14.38
N ARG A 205 18.44 -10.94 13.39
CA ARG A 205 17.51 -12.07 13.53
C ARG A 205 17.90 -13.03 14.63
N ALA A 206 19.20 -13.28 14.83
CA ALA A 206 19.70 -14.17 15.89
C ALA A 206 19.41 -13.68 17.31
N LEU A 207 19.03 -12.41 17.49
CA LEU A 207 18.65 -11.86 18.78
C LEU A 207 17.21 -12.22 19.18
N TYR A 208 16.39 -12.64 18.25
CA TYR A 208 14.99 -13.01 18.48
C TYR A 208 14.86 -14.49 18.79
N SER A 209 13.89 -14.85 19.63
CA SER A 209 13.62 -16.26 20.01
C SER A 209 12.60 -16.93 19.09
N SER A 210 11.79 -16.17 18.36
CA SER A 210 10.80 -16.73 17.44
C SER A 210 11.48 -17.48 16.28
N PRO A 211 11.05 -18.71 15.97
CA PRO A 211 11.56 -19.44 14.81
C PRO A 211 11.37 -18.72 13.49
N ASN A 212 10.26 -17.99 13.31
CA ASN A 212 9.97 -17.24 12.10
C ASN A 212 10.90 -16.03 11.94
N ALA A 213 11.16 -15.29 13.03
CA ALA A 213 12.12 -14.19 13.00
C ALA A 213 13.53 -14.64 12.61
N GLN A 214 13.94 -15.84 12.99
CA GLN A 214 15.28 -16.36 12.71
C GLN A 214 15.48 -16.90 11.29
N ARG A 215 14.40 -17.09 10.52
CA ARG A 215 14.47 -17.59 9.13
C ARG A 215 15.18 -16.59 8.21
N PRO A 216 15.83 -17.04 7.13
CA PRO A 216 16.12 -16.18 5.99
C PRO A 216 14.86 -15.49 5.48
N PRO A 217 14.97 -14.35 4.77
CA PRO A 217 13.82 -13.67 4.17
C PRO A 217 12.98 -14.60 3.31
N PHE A 218 11.67 -14.50 3.38
CA PHE A 218 10.73 -15.32 2.62
C PHE A 218 9.45 -14.54 2.27
N VAL A 219 8.73 -15.03 1.27
CA VAL A 219 7.41 -14.48 0.91
C VAL A 219 6.34 -15.24 1.70
N LEU A 220 5.40 -14.49 2.28
CA LEU A 220 4.30 -15.04 3.07
C LEU A 220 2.98 -14.35 2.75
N LYS A 221 1.88 -14.89 3.27
CA LYS A 221 0.61 -14.18 3.43
C LYS A 221 0.54 -13.68 4.86
N GLY A 222 0.05 -12.47 5.05
CA GLY A 222 -0.09 -11.88 6.37
C GLY A 222 -0.68 -10.49 6.29
N ASP A 223 -1.56 -10.19 7.22
CA ASP A 223 -2.37 -9.00 7.19
C ASP A 223 -1.63 -7.78 7.73
N THR A 224 -2.10 -6.60 7.33
CA THR A 224 -1.47 -5.34 7.71
C THR A 224 -2.38 -4.49 8.59
N LEU A 225 -1.79 -3.90 9.62
CA LEU A 225 -2.41 -2.81 10.37
C LEU A 225 -1.86 -1.49 9.84
N SER A 226 -2.76 -0.61 9.38
CA SER A 226 -2.40 0.68 8.79
C SER A 226 -2.79 1.83 9.72
N SER A 227 -1.82 2.66 10.09
CA SER A 227 -2.01 3.81 10.99
C SER A 227 -1.09 4.95 10.58
N SER A 228 -1.58 6.18 10.61
CA SER A 228 -0.72 7.36 10.41
C SER A 228 0.30 7.57 11.52
N THR A 229 0.09 6.93 12.66
CA THR A 229 1.06 6.89 13.75
C THR A 229 2.06 5.77 13.51
N PHE A 230 3.37 6.10 13.43
CA PHE A 230 4.40 5.08 13.54
C PHE A 230 4.48 4.65 15.01
N TRP A 231 4.03 3.45 15.31
CA TRP A 231 4.12 2.86 16.63
C TRP A 231 5.21 1.79 16.69
N HIS A 232 5.70 1.49 17.88
CA HIS A 232 6.76 0.52 18.10
C HIS A 232 6.73 0.00 19.53
N GLY A 233 6.98 -1.29 19.69
CA GLY A 233 7.13 -1.88 21.01
C GLY A 233 6.25 -3.09 21.23
N LYS A 234 6.66 -3.95 22.18
CA LYS A 234 6.00 -5.22 22.45
C LYS A 234 4.50 -5.11 22.78
N LEU A 235 4.12 -4.12 23.59
CA LEU A 235 2.69 -3.93 23.93
C LEU A 235 1.88 -3.40 22.76
N MET A 236 2.49 -2.63 21.86
CA MET A 236 1.85 -2.18 20.64
C MET A 236 1.74 -3.31 19.61
N ASP A 237 2.71 -4.20 19.54
CA ASP A 237 2.64 -5.42 18.74
C ASP A 237 1.51 -6.35 19.23
N GLU A 238 1.41 -6.59 20.56
CA GLU A 238 0.29 -7.31 21.15
C GLU A 238 -1.07 -6.65 20.84
N TRP A 239 -1.13 -5.31 20.91
CA TRP A 239 -2.32 -4.56 20.51
C TRP A 239 -2.65 -4.74 19.02
N ALA A 240 -1.68 -4.68 18.13
CA ALA A 240 -1.89 -4.83 16.69
C ALA A 240 -2.45 -6.23 16.36
N ASN A 241 -1.91 -7.28 16.98
CA ASN A 241 -2.41 -8.64 16.87
C ASN A 241 -3.88 -8.76 17.33
N ASP A 242 -4.19 -8.25 18.52
CA ASP A 242 -5.55 -8.28 19.07
C ASP A 242 -6.51 -7.39 18.23
N TRP A 243 -6.06 -6.22 17.74
CA TRP A 243 -6.86 -5.28 16.97
C TRP A 243 -7.24 -5.82 15.59
N VAL A 244 -6.27 -6.39 14.87
CA VAL A 244 -6.53 -7.03 13.57
C VAL A 244 -7.49 -8.20 13.75
N LYS A 245 -7.26 -9.06 14.72
CA LYS A 245 -8.15 -10.18 15.02
C LYS A 245 -9.56 -9.71 15.36
N TYR A 246 -9.68 -8.64 16.16
CA TYR A 246 -10.96 -8.10 16.58
C TYR A 246 -11.75 -7.54 15.39
N HIS A 247 -11.12 -6.70 14.54
CA HIS A 247 -11.78 -6.02 13.43
C HIS A 247 -12.05 -6.89 12.21
N THR A 248 -11.44 -8.06 12.13
CA THR A 248 -11.66 -9.04 11.05
C THR A 248 -12.61 -10.18 11.43
N GLY A 249 -13.27 -10.07 12.59
CA GLY A 249 -14.13 -11.17 13.07
C GLY A 249 -13.34 -12.45 13.40
N GLY A 250 -12.08 -12.34 13.74
CA GLY A 250 -11.18 -13.44 14.09
C GLY A 250 -10.49 -14.10 12.89
N GLN A 251 -10.64 -13.57 11.66
CA GLN A 251 -10.10 -14.17 10.44
C GLN A 251 -8.69 -13.67 10.10
N GLY A 252 -8.37 -12.40 10.40
CA GLY A 252 -7.08 -11.81 10.08
C GLY A 252 -5.97 -12.26 11.02
N ASN A 253 -4.75 -12.28 10.49
CA ASN A 253 -3.50 -12.50 11.22
C ASN A 253 -2.58 -11.32 10.97
N TYR A 254 -2.38 -10.49 11.99
CA TYR A 254 -1.46 -9.36 11.90
C TYR A 254 -0.02 -9.86 11.64
N VAL A 255 0.64 -9.26 10.65
CA VAL A 255 2.02 -9.57 10.28
C VAL A 255 2.84 -8.31 10.05
N THR A 256 2.27 -7.27 9.45
CA THR A 256 3.02 -6.07 9.08
C THR A 256 2.30 -4.78 9.46
N THR A 257 3.07 -3.72 9.65
CA THR A 257 2.55 -2.36 9.80
C THR A 257 2.51 -1.65 8.45
N GLY A 258 1.68 -0.61 8.32
CA GLY A 258 1.68 0.33 7.21
C GLY A 258 1.14 1.66 7.66
N MET A 259 1.34 2.71 6.87
CA MET A 259 0.85 4.04 7.22
C MET A 259 -0.11 4.63 6.18
N GLU A 260 -0.29 3.98 5.03
CA GLU A 260 -1.01 4.55 3.88
C GLU A 260 -2.10 3.66 3.31
N ASP A 261 -2.12 2.38 3.68
CA ASP A 261 -2.95 1.37 3.00
C ASP A 261 -4.43 1.69 3.11
N THR A 262 -4.90 2.06 4.30
CA THR A 262 -6.33 2.38 4.51
C THR A 262 -6.76 3.64 3.76
N GLY A 263 -5.93 4.66 3.68
CA GLY A 263 -6.19 5.85 2.86
C GLY A 263 -6.27 5.53 1.37
N THR A 264 -5.37 4.68 0.89
CA THR A 264 -5.37 4.18 -0.49
C THR A 264 -6.63 3.37 -0.78
N LEU A 265 -6.98 2.41 0.08
CA LEU A 265 -8.15 1.54 -0.09
C LEU A 265 -9.47 2.29 0.04
N GLN A 266 -9.56 3.28 0.93
CA GLN A 266 -10.75 4.12 1.04
C GLN A 266 -10.99 4.89 -0.27
N SER A 267 -9.95 5.48 -0.84
CA SER A 267 -10.04 6.19 -2.13
C SER A 267 -10.42 5.26 -3.26
N LEU A 268 -9.79 4.07 -3.35
CA LEU A 268 -10.11 3.08 -4.37
C LEU A 268 -11.53 2.53 -4.22
N THR A 269 -12.05 2.41 -3.00
CA THR A 269 -13.45 2.06 -2.74
C THR A 269 -14.41 3.10 -3.33
N PHE A 270 -14.16 4.39 -3.08
CA PHE A 270 -14.98 5.47 -3.64
C PHE A 270 -14.86 5.56 -5.16
N LEU A 271 -13.65 5.41 -5.70
CA LEU A 271 -13.42 5.39 -7.14
C LEU A 271 -14.09 4.17 -7.80
N SER A 272 -14.10 3.02 -7.14
CA SER A 272 -14.79 1.82 -7.62
C SER A 272 -16.30 2.02 -7.67
N ASN A 273 -16.89 2.62 -6.63
CA ASN A 273 -18.32 2.98 -6.59
C ASN A 273 -18.68 3.98 -7.71
N ALA A 274 -17.74 4.85 -8.09
CA ALA A 274 -17.89 5.79 -9.19
C ALA A 274 -17.55 5.20 -10.57
N GLY A 275 -17.21 3.92 -10.68
CA GLY A 275 -16.82 3.25 -11.93
C GLY A 275 -15.50 3.73 -12.52
N LYS A 276 -14.60 4.28 -11.68
CA LYS A 276 -13.28 4.81 -12.07
C LYS A 276 -12.12 3.84 -11.80
N ALA A 277 -12.32 2.89 -10.90
CA ALA A 277 -11.38 1.82 -10.56
C ALA A 277 -12.16 0.52 -10.30
N ASP A 278 -11.43 -0.55 -10.00
CA ASP A 278 -12.01 -1.84 -9.57
C ASP A 278 -11.26 -2.29 -8.31
N VAL A 279 -11.92 -2.18 -7.16
CA VAL A 279 -11.32 -2.54 -5.87
C VAL A 279 -10.94 -4.02 -5.77
N ASN A 280 -11.54 -4.90 -6.59
CA ASN A 280 -11.17 -6.31 -6.65
C ASN A 280 -9.82 -6.56 -7.37
N ARG A 281 -9.17 -5.51 -7.90
CA ARG A 281 -7.86 -5.56 -8.59
C ARG A 281 -6.75 -4.96 -7.75
N VAL A 282 -6.94 -4.88 -6.44
CA VAL A 282 -5.97 -4.29 -5.51
C VAL A 282 -5.20 -5.39 -4.79
N LEU A 283 -3.89 -5.21 -4.70
CA LEU A 283 -2.96 -6.03 -3.93
C LEU A 283 -2.17 -5.10 -3.00
N VAL A 284 -1.97 -5.53 -1.76
CA VAL A 284 -1.12 -4.85 -0.78
C VAL A 284 0.06 -5.76 -0.46
N LEU A 285 1.26 -5.23 -0.69
CA LEU A 285 2.54 -5.88 -0.45
C LEU A 285 3.34 -5.03 0.54
N ARG A 286 3.64 -5.59 1.71
CA ARG A 286 4.51 -4.96 2.70
C ARG A 286 5.77 -5.79 2.90
N THR A 287 6.93 -5.11 3.03
CA THR A 287 8.22 -5.79 3.12
C THR A 287 8.99 -5.32 4.34
N ALA A 288 9.56 -6.27 5.07
CA ALA A 288 10.10 -6.07 6.40
C ALA A 288 11.42 -5.30 6.41
N SER A 289 11.39 -4.02 6.78
CA SER A 289 12.59 -3.20 6.99
C SER A 289 13.16 -3.31 8.39
N ASP A 290 12.30 -3.53 9.37
CA ASP A 290 12.59 -3.63 10.80
C ASP A 290 11.56 -4.54 11.48
N TYR A 291 11.82 -4.89 12.73
CA TYR A 291 10.80 -5.50 13.59
C TYR A 291 10.04 -4.41 14.33
N ASP A 292 8.74 -4.54 14.46
CA ASP A 292 7.87 -3.63 15.20
C ASP A 292 7.97 -3.79 16.72
N SER A 293 8.57 -4.87 17.17
CA SER A 293 8.76 -5.21 18.57
C SER A 293 10.27 -5.42 18.89
N PRO A 294 10.80 -4.82 19.98
CA PRO A 294 12.20 -4.97 20.37
C PRO A 294 12.50 -6.36 20.90
N THR A 295 13.77 -6.77 20.78
CA THR A 295 14.26 -8.05 21.29
C THR A 295 14.79 -7.96 22.72
N GLY A 296 14.67 -9.05 23.49
CA GLY A 296 15.31 -9.22 24.79
C GLY A 296 14.88 -8.19 25.83
N SER A 297 15.85 -7.54 26.45
CA SER A 297 15.62 -6.51 27.48
C SER A 297 15.61 -5.08 26.94
N MET A 298 15.70 -4.89 25.61
CA MET A 298 15.66 -3.58 25.00
C MET A 298 14.30 -2.96 25.18
N THR A 299 14.26 -1.72 25.63
CA THR A 299 13.00 -0.95 25.72
C THR A 299 12.51 -0.51 24.36
N ALA A 300 11.21 -0.26 24.23
CA ALA A 300 10.64 0.31 22.99
C ALA A 300 11.30 1.64 22.61
N ALA A 301 11.60 2.50 23.57
CA ALA A 301 12.27 3.77 23.36
C ALA A 301 13.72 3.61 22.84
N GLU A 302 14.47 2.66 23.36
CA GLU A 302 15.82 2.37 22.86
C GLU A 302 15.79 1.78 21.46
N SER A 303 14.83 0.92 21.18
CA SER A 303 14.64 0.33 19.86
C SER A 303 14.22 1.40 18.85
N LEU A 304 13.23 2.24 19.15
CA LEU A 304 12.81 3.34 18.32
C LEU A 304 13.96 4.34 18.04
N ALA A 305 14.81 4.63 19.02
CA ALA A 305 15.95 5.52 18.84
C ALA A 305 16.99 4.99 17.84
N ARG A 306 17.03 3.67 17.61
CA ARG A 306 17.88 3.03 16.60
C ARG A 306 17.18 2.98 15.22
N ASN A 307 15.88 3.06 15.21
CA ASN A 307 15.05 2.95 13.99
C ASN A 307 14.95 4.30 13.27
N LYS A 308 16.00 4.64 12.51
CA LYS A 308 15.97 5.82 11.63
C LYS A 308 15.80 5.38 10.19
N ILE A 309 14.86 5.99 9.49
CA ILE A 309 14.61 5.72 8.06
C ILE A 309 15.92 5.74 7.28
N GLY A 310 16.19 4.69 6.53
CA GLY A 310 17.42 4.49 5.76
C GLY A 310 18.59 3.92 6.56
N GLN A 311 18.43 3.66 7.86
CA GLN A 311 19.42 3.02 8.72
C GLN A 311 18.98 1.68 9.29
N TYR A 312 17.73 1.26 9.03
CA TYR A 312 17.26 -0.09 9.38
C TYR A 312 18.15 -1.13 8.72
N THR A 313 18.44 -2.20 9.43
CA THR A 313 19.25 -3.30 8.90
C THR A 313 18.61 -3.93 7.66
N GLY A 314 17.28 -4.02 7.64
CA GLY A 314 16.51 -4.54 6.51
C GLY A 314 16.09 -3.49 5.48
N TYR A 315 16.50 -2.22 5.57
CA TYR A 315 15.99 -1.13 4.72
C TYR A 315 16.15 -1.40 3.22
N LEU A 316 17.38 -1.50 2.73
CA LEU A 316 17.64 -1.77 1.30
C LEU A 316 17.14 -3.15 0.86
N PRO A 317 17.32 -4.23 1.64
CA PRO A 317 16.70 -5.52 1.33
C PRO A 317 15.17 -5.47 1.22
N ALA A 318 14.48 -4.70 2.07
CA ALA A 318 13.03 -4.55 2.01
C ALA A 318 12.60 -3.80 0.74
N LEU A 319 13.27 -2.71 0.36
CA LEU A 319 13.01 -2.01 -0.92
C LEU A 319 13.23 -2.94 -2.12
N ASP A 320 14.29 -3.74 -2.11
CA ASP A 320 14.58 -4.72 -3.16
C ASP A 320 13.53 -5.84 -3.19
N ALA A 321 13.05 -6.30 -2.03
CA ALA A 321 11.99 -7.29 -1.92
C ALA A 321 10.65 -6.76 -2.46
N ALA A 322 10.27 -5.51 -2.14
CA ALA A 322 9.06 -4.87 -2.65
C ALA A 322 9.07 -4.83 -4.19
N TRP A 323 10.19 -4.42 -4.76
CA TRP A 323 10.34 -4.43 -6.21
C TRP A 323 10.33 -5.87 -6.77
N ARG A 324 11.16 -6.82 -6.27
CA ARG A 324 11.26 -8.17 -6.83
C ARG A 324 9.94 -8.91 -6.83
N VAL A 325 9.27 -8.90 -5.69
CA VAL A 325 8.00 -9.60 -5.47
C VAL A 325 6.88 -8.92 -6.25
N GLY A 326 6.74 -7.61 -6.11
CA GLY A 326 5.72 -6.83 -6.81
C GLY A 326 5.91 -6.82 -8.33
N ARG A 327 7.17 -6.70 -8.81
CA ARG A 327 7.50 -6.79 -10.24
C ARG A 327 7.11 -8.13 -10.85
N THR A 328 7.27 -9.22 -10.13
CA THR A 328 6.89 -10.56 -10.64
C THR A 328 5.40 -10.61 -10.96
N VAL A 329 4.56 -10.07 -10.08
CA VAL A 329 3.11 -9.95 -10.29
C VAL A 329 2.80 -8.95 -11.42
N MET A 330 3.41 -7.78 -11.39
CA MET A 330 3.22 -6.73 -12.41
C MET A 330 3.56 -7.24 -13.81
N ALA A 331 4.72 -7.90 -13.98
CA ALA A 331 5.17 -8.42 -15.27
C ALA A 331 4.21 -9.50 -15.81
N GLU A 332 3.70 -10.37 -14.94
CA GLU A 332 2.74 -11.40 -15.35
C GLU A 332 1.40 -10.77 -15.79
N ILE A 333 0.93 -9.73 -15.07
CA ILE A 333 -0.28 -8.98 -15.47
C ILE A 333 -0.09 -8.30 -16.83
N VAL A 334 1.05 -7.60 -17.02
CA VAL A 334 1.35 -6.87 -18.27
C VAL A 334 1.44 -7.83 -19.44
N LYS A 335 2.15 -8.95 -19.27
CA LYS A 335 2.35 -9.99 -20.28
C LYS A 335 1.01 -10.60 -20.75
N ASN A 336 0.12 -10.89 -19.82
CA ASN A 336 -1.14 -11.56 -20.08
C ASN A 336 -2.34 -10.58 -20.07
N TRP A 337 -2.09 -9.31 -20.35
CA TRP A 337 -3.10 -8.26 -20.28
C TRP A 337 -4.38 -8.54 -21.07
N ALA A 338 -4.28 -9.19 -22.23
CA ALA A 338 -5.46 -9.53 -23.03
C ALA A 338 -6.49 -10.38 -22.25
N GLN A 339 -6.00 -11.27 -21.38
CA GLN A 339 -6.82 -12.08 -20.48
C GLN A 339 -7.18 -11.31 -19.22
N TYR A 340 -6.17 -10.78 -18.52
CA TYR A 340 -6.34 -10.24 -17.17
C TYR A 340 -7.09 -8.90 -17.11
N ARG A 341 -7.21 -8.19 -18.23
CA ARG A 341 -8.11 -7.02 -18.31
C ARG A 341 -9.60 -7.38 -18.14
N THR A 342 -9.98 -8.62 -18.42
CA THR A 342 -11.38 -9.11 -18.36
C THR A 342 -11.62 -10.11 -17.23
N THR A 343 -10.64 -10.96 -16.95
CA THR A 343 -10.73 -11.99 -15.91
C THR A 343 -9.65 -11.77 -14.87
N ILE A 344 -10.04 -11.58 -13.61
CA ILE A 344 -9.09 -11.40 -12.52
C ILE A 344 -8.36 -12.72 -12.26
N PRO A 345 -7.01 -12.75 -12.15
CA PRO A 345 -6.28 -13.98 -11.84
C PRO A 345 -6.73 -14.60 -10.52
N GLY A 346 -6.75 -15.93 -10.47
CA GLY A 346 -7.16 -16.69 -9.29
C GLY A 346 -8.68 -16.87 -9.15
N SER A 347 -9.50 -16.05 -9.82
CA SER A 347 -10.94 -16.27 -9.85
C SER A 347 -11.25 -17.53 -10.67
N SER A 348 -12.14 -18.37 -10.15
CA SER A 348 -12.70 -19.47 -10.94
C SER A 348 -13.43 -18.90 -12.15
N PRO A 349 -13.35 -19.55 -13.31
CA PRO A 349 -14.07 -19.13 -14.52
C PRO A 349 -15.58 -19.15 -14.33
#